data_60220462442c0a57e9ab2b0eb0a7b037
#
_entry.id   60220462442c0a57e9ab2b0eb0a7b037
#
_cell.length_a   1.000
_cell.length_b   1.000
_cell.length_c   1.000
_cell.angle_alpha   90.00
_cell.angle_beta   90.00
_cell.angle_gamma   90.00
#
_symmetry.space_group_name_H-M   'P 1'
#
loop_
_entity.id
_entity.type
_entity.pdbx_description
1 polymer ?
#
loop_
_entity_poly.entity_id
_entity_poly.type
_entity_poly.pdbx_seq_one_letter_code
_entity_poly.pdbx_strand_id
1 'polypeptide(L)' 'MTDRQRWQAVLGNDRRYDGTFFYGVASTGIFCRPSCPSRPPRRDRVRFFPTADAALAAGF' A
#
# COMPACT_ATOMS: atom_id res chain seq x y z
N MET A 1 -12.63 -6.01 2.21
CA MET A 1 -11.95 -4.80 2.66
C MET A 1 -12.04 -3.73 1.59
N THR A 2 -12.47 -2.53 1.94
CA THR A 2 -12.58 -1.43 1.00
C THR A 2 -11.25 -0.68 0.87
N ASP A 3 -11.09 0.11 -0.20
CA ASP A 3 -9.90 0.95 -0.37
C ASP A 3 -9.79 2.00 0.75
N ARG A 4 -10.93 2.48 1.25
CA ARG A 4 -10.95 3.38 2.41
C ARG A 4 -10.33 2.73 3.64
N GLN A 5 -10.69 1.48 3.90
CA GLN A 5 -10.14 0.73 5.04
C GLN A 5 -8.64 0.47 4.85
N ARG A 6 -8.21 0.14 3.62
CA ARG A 6 -6.79 -0.04 3.31
C ARG A 6 -6.02 1.25 3.54
N TRP A 7 -6.58 2.38 3.11
CA TRP A 7 -5.93 3.68 3.29
C TRP A 7 -5.78 4.04 4.77
N GLN A 8 -6.79 3.77 5.59
CA GLN A 8 -6.71 3.98 7.03
C GLN A 8 -5.61 3.12 7.66
N ALA A 9 -5.45 1.89 7.21
CA ALA A 9 -4.36 1.03 7.69
C ALA A 9 -2.98 1.60 7.33
N VAL A 10 -2.83 2.15 6.14
CA VAL A 10 -1.58 2.81 5.72
C VAL A 10 -1.28 4.02 6.57
N LEU A 11 -2.27 4.87 6.81
CA LEU A 11 -2.11 6.08 7.64
C LEU A 11 -1.71 5.73 9.08
N GLY A 12 -2.24 4.62 9.61
CA GLY A 12 -1.95 4.15 10.97
C GLY A 12 -0.72 3.25 11.07
N ASN A 13 -0.04 2.96 9.97
CA ASN A 13 1.06 2.00 9.92
C ASN A 13 0.68 0.68 10.60
N ASP A 14 -0.49 0.14 10.25
CA ASP A 14 -1.13 -0.93 11.00
C ASP A 14 -0.55 -2.29 10.63
N ARG A 15 0.23 -2.87 11.53
CA ARG A 15 0.88 -4.18 11.34
C ARG A 15 -0.11 -5.31 11.18
N ARG A 16 -1.32 -5.17 11.70
CA ARG A 16 -2.34 -6.23 11.62
C ARG A 16 -2.72 -6.57 10.18
N TYR A 17 -2.49 -5.65 9.28
CA TYR A 17 -2.82 -5.83 7.85
C TYR A 17 -1.62 -6.24 7.00
N ASP A 18 -0.44 -6.41 7.59
CA ASP A 18 0.72 -6.90 6.85
C ASP A 18 0.44 -8.30 6.31
N GLY A 19 0.71 -8.50 5.02
CA GLY A 19 0.37 -9.75 4.35
C GLY A 19 -1.05 -9.81 3.79
N THR A 20 -1.94 -8.87 4.18
CA THR A 20 -3.30 -8.79 3.66
C THR A 20 -3.34 -8.04 2.34
N PHE A 21 -2.57 -6.96 2.24
CA PHE A 21 -2.44 -6.18 1.01
C PHE A 21 -1.12 -5.42 1.00
N PHE A 22 -0.79 -4.89 -0.17
CA PHE A 22 0.34 -3.98 -0.36
C PHE A 22 -0.17 -2.70 -1.00
N TYR A 23 0.60 -1.61 -0.86
CA TYR A 23 0.28 -0.39 -1.58
C TYR A 23 1.49 0.08 -2.38
N GLY A 24 1.21 0.55 -3.59
CA GLY A 24 2.21 1.11 -4.47
C GLY A 24 2.06 2.62 -4.57
N VAL A 25 3.18 3.33 -4.71
CA VAL A 25 3.22 4.78 -4.85
C VAL A 25 3.66 5.11 -6.28
N ALA A 26 2.74 5.62 -7.09
CA ALA A 26 2.99 5.86 -8.51
C ALA A 26 4.13 6.86 -8.76
N SER A 27 4.30 7.84 -7.89
CA SER A 27 5.34 8.86 -8.05
C SER A 27 6.76 8.34 -7.86
N THR A 28 6.93 7.26 -7.10
CA THR A 28 8.24 6.67 -6.81
C THR A 28 8.44 5.31 -7.45
N GLY A 29 7.36 4.65 -7.86
CA GLY A 29 7.42 3.29 -8.39
C GLY A 29 7.72 2.23 -7.34
N ILE A 30 7.55 2.54 -6.06
CA ILE A 30 7.86 1.64 -4.94
C ILE A 30 6.55 1.12 -4.35
N PHE A 31 6.56 -0.15 -3.91
CA PHE A 31 5.44 -0.70 -3.15
C PHE A 31 5.90 -1.16 -1.78
N CYS A 32 4.99 -1.09 -0.80
CA CYS A 32 5.29 -1.39 0.60
C CYS A 32 4.11 -2.10 1.26
N ARG A 33 4.40 -2.69 2.43
CA ARG A 33 3.36 -3.23 3.32
C ARG A 33 2.70 -2.09 4.12
N PRO A 34 1.50 -2.30 4.69
CA PRO A 34 0.79 -1.25 5.44
C PRO A 34 1.58 -0.64 6.60
N SER A 35 2.40 -1.43 7.29
CA SER A 35 3.17 -0.97 8.43
C SER A 35 4.48 -0.28 8.07
N CYS A 36 4.74 -0.05 6.78
CA CYS A 36 5.96 0.63 6.35
C CYS A 36 6.09 1.98 7.08
N PRO A 37 7.23 2.24 7.76
CA PRO A 37 7.35 3.43 8.61
C PRO A 37 7.58 4.73 7.86
N SER A 38 7.57 4.71 6.55
CA SER A 38 7.76 5.92 5.76
C SER A 38 6.57 6.87 5.89
N ARG A 39 6.81 8.15 5.57
CA ARG A 39 5.75 9.15 5.53
C ARG A 39 4.65 8.71 4.56
N PRO A 40 3.36 8.84 4.94
CA PRO A 40 2.27 8.49 4.05
C PRO A 40 2.34 9.30 2.75
N PRO A 41 2.17 8.64 1.59
CA PRO A 41 2.12 9.34 0.30
C PRO A 41 0.77 10.03 0.11
N ARG A 42 0.66 10.82 -0.96
CA ARG A 42 -0.63 11.38 -1.35
C ARG A 42 -1.58 10.26 -1.76
N ARG A 43 -2.84 10.35 -1.34
CA ARG A 43 -3.82 9.32 -1.64
C ARG A 43 -4.00 9.10 -3.16
N ASP A 44 -3.94 10.14 -3.95
CA ASP A 44 -4.11 10.07 -5.40
C ASP A 44 -2.95 9.39 -6.13
N ARG A 45 -1.83 9.12 -5.43
CA ARG A 45 -0.68 8.41 -5.97
C ARG A 45 -0.62 6.95 -5.52
N VAL A 46 -1.58 6.51 -4.72
CA VAL A 46 -1.58 5.19 -4.10
C VAL A 46 -2.48 4.22 -4.86
N ARG A 47 -1.95 3.01 -5.12
CA ARG A 47 -2.71 1.87 -5.63
C ARG A 47 -2.56 0.72 -4.66
N PHE A 48 -3.62 -0.06 -4.50
CA PHE A 48 -3.62 -1.22 -3.60
C PHE A 48 -3.55 -2.51 -4.40
N PHE A 49 -2.82 -3.49 -3.85
CA PHE A 49 -2.63 -4.79 -4.47
C PHE A 49 -2.83 -5.89 -3.43
N PRO A 50 -3.45 -7.02 -3.79
CA PRO A 50 -3.68 -8.11 -2.85
C PRO A 50 -2.39 -8.87 -2.50
N THR A 51 -1.39 -8.84 -3.37
CA THR A 51 -0.13 -9.55 -3.19
C THR A 51 1.03 -8.74 -3.75
N ALA A 52 2.25 -9.07 -3.31
CA ALA A 52 3.47 -8.49 -3.87
C ALA A 52 3.60 -8.80 -5.37
N ASP A 53 3.21 -10.01 -5.78
CA ASP A 53 3.26 -10.41 -7.19
C ASP A 53 2.35 -9.53 -8.05
N ALA A 54 1.17 -9.17 -7.54
CA ALA A 54 0.26 -8.27 -8.24
C ALA A 54 0.87 -6.88 -8.40
N ALA A 55 1.58 -6.38 -7.40
CA ALA A 55 2.27 -5.09 -7.48
C ALA A 55 3.40 -5.14 -8.52
N LEU A 56 4.19 -6.20 -8.52
CA LEU A 56 5.25 -6.39 -9.50
C LEU A 56 4.69 -6.47 -10.92
N ALA A 57 3.59 -7.18 -11.11
CA ALA A 57 2.93 -7.30 -12.41
C ALA A 57 2.41 -5.96 -12.92
N ALA A 58 2.07 -5.03 -12.01
CA ALA A 58 1.62 -3.69 -12.37
C ALA A 58 2.78 -2.70 -12.62
N GLY A 59 4.02 -3.14 -12.51
CA GLY A 59 5.19 -2.32 -12.81
C GLY A 59 5.86 -1.69 -11.60
N PHE A 60 5.48 -2.09 -10.40
CA PHE A 60 6.12 -1.59 -9.18
C PHE A 60 7.33 -2.41 -8.76
#